data_6be276b83d3baf1a62051ced554b151d
#
_entry.id   6be276b83d3baf1a62051ced554b151d
#
_cell.length_a   1.000
_cell.length_b   1.000
_cell.length_c   1.000
_cell.angle_alpha   90.00
_cell.angle_beta   90.00
_cell.angle_gamma   90.00
#
_symmetry.space_group_name_H-M   'P 1'
#
loop_
_entity.id
_entity.type
_entity.pdbx_description
1 polymer ?
#
loop_
_entity_poly.entity_id
_entity_poly.type
_entity_poly.pdbx_seq_one_letter_code
_entity_poly.pdbx_strand_id
1 'polypeptide(L)'
;MRITNKMRKNAQNAIIRYLSLNQSATRMELIEGALSSYGLSKSELENCSPKSKCALVRSYLSTAITDLINKQDVKREGDRFMLAKDELVIVREDECEKKILSLLDSGAYTKEEIFKRLESYFGTDKTLSLKDDYSLRTIAGGTLAALLNDGTLEIVGSKYVKSCEKCANLDTPLPENEFKPIFFKQLFLMGGRFFESFVGNLLDKYYTLSNKMVVYCDVTGGSDDGGIDIVLETVDYLGFGEKIVAQTKCRDRAHVTEKEVREFYGAMNAIGATRGIYVTTTYFHESAEYFLDSVSDLVGIDGHKLFELVKKTGYGIKAVRGGYTFDNTIFAR
;
A
#
# COMPACT_ATOMS: atom_id res chain seq x y z
N MET A 1 43.78 -7.09 7.63
CA MET A 1 42.50 -6.43 7.31
C MET A 1 41.71 -6.35 8.60
N ARG A 2 41.30 -5.14 9.05
CA ARG A 2 40.55 -4.98 10.30
C ARG A 2 39.12 -5.43 10.11
N ILE A 3 38.57 -6.20 11.05
CA ILE A 3 37.16 -6.62 11.07
C ILE A 3 36.31 -5.39 11.26
N THR A 4 35.46 -5.09 10.30
CA THR A 4 34.49 -3.97 10.41
C THR A 4 33.29 -4.40 11.25
N ASN A 5 32.63 -3.45 11.93
CA ASN A 5 31.41 -3.74 12.69
C ASN A 5 30.32 -4.37 11.81
N LYS A 6 30.25 -4.00 10.52
CA LYS A 6 29.33 -4.58 9.54
C LYS A 6 29.60 -6.07 9.30
N MET A 7 30.88 -6.47 9.15
CA MET A 7 31.26 -7.88 8.94
C MET A 7 30.96 -8.74 10.17
N ARG A 8 31.22 -8.20 11.38
CA ARG A 8 30.92 -8.89 12.64
C ARG A 8 29.40 -9.10 12.79
N LYS A 9 28.60 -8.13 12.46
CA LYS A 9 27.15 -8.19 12.53
C LYS A 9 26.55 -9.19 11.53
N ASN A 10 27.02 -9.19 10.30
CA ASN A 10 26.61 -10.19 9.29
C ASN A 10 26.92 -11.62 9.73
N ALA A 11 28.04 -11.84 10.41
CA ALA A 11 28.41 -13.16 10.93
C ALA A 11 27.47 -13.60 12.08
N GLN A 12 27.13 -12.70 13.00
CA GLN A 12 26.17 -12.96 14.08
C GLN A 12 24.80 -13.34 13.51
N ASN A 13 24.33 -12.61 12.52
CA ASN A 13 23.07 -12.84 11.86
C ASN A 13 23.01 -14.20 11.14
N ALA A 14 24.05 -14.58 10.44
CA ALA A 14 24.13 -15.87 9.76
C ALA A 14 24.06 -17.06 10.75
N ILE A 15 24.70 -16.93 11.92
CA ILE A 15 24.64 -17.94 12.98
C ILE A 15 23.23 -18.06 13.58
N ILE A 16 22.61 -16.94 13.91
CA ILE A 16 21.27 -16.94 14.47
C ILE A 16 20.29 -17.54 13.48
N ARG A 17 20.36 -17.16 12.20
CA ARG A 17 19.53 -17.74 11.13
C ARG A 17 19.70 -19.26 11.05
N TYR A 18 20.93 -19.75 11.13
CA TYR A 18 21.16 -21.20 11.09
C TYR A 18 20.55 -21.92 12.28
N LEU A 19 20.75 -21.39 13.51
CA LEU A 19 20.18 -21.97 14.73
C LEU A 19 18.68 -21.96 14.76
N SER A 20 18.06 -20.96 14.22
CA SER A 20 16.61 -20.86 14.18
C SER A 20 15.96 -21.90 13.25
N LEU A 21 16.66 -22.29 12.19
CA LEU A 21 16.20 -23.32 11.26
C LEU A 21 16.48 -24.74 11.78
N ASN A 22 17.54 -24.92 12.59
CA ASN A 22 18.04 -26.23 12.99
C ASN A 22 17.94 -26.52 14.49
N GLN A 23 17.27 -25.64 15.28
CA GLN A 23 17.08 -25.71 16.73
C GLN A 23 18.39 -25.78 17.54
N SER A 24 19.33 -26.63 17.18
CA SER A 24 20.65 -26.72 17.79
C SER A 24 21.70 -27.24 16.78
N ALA A 25 22.96 -26.86 16.96
CA ALA A 25 24.05 -27.28 16.10
C ALA A 25 25.39 -27.30 16.85
N THR A 26 26.30 -28.12 16.40
CA THR A 26 27.71 -28.07 16.83
C THR A 26 28.38 -26.82 16.24
N ARG A 27 29.58 -26.47 16.79
CA ARG A 27 30.34 -25.32 16.27
C ARG A 27 30.67 -25.45 14.79
N MET A 28 30.96 -26.67 14.35
CA MET A 28 31.36 -26.95 12.95
C MET A 28 30.11 -26.78 12.03
N GLU A 29 28.99 -27.39 12.40
CA GLU A 29 27.72 -27.24 11.67
C GLU A 29 27.30 -25.78 11.57
N LEU A 30 27.45 -24.98 12.65
CA LEU A 30 27.15 -23.55 12.64
C LEU A 30 28.00 -22.77 11.63
N ILE A 31 29.31 -23.02 11.65
CA ILE A 31 30.23 -22.32 10.77
C ILE A 31 29.98 -22.72 9.31
N GLU A 32 29.83 -23.99 9.02
CA GLU A 32 29.63 -24.49 7.66
C GLU A 32 28.25 -24.09 7.11
N GLY A 33 27.22 -24.23 7.93
CA GLY A 33 25.86 -23.81 7.55
C GLY A 33 25.74 -22.29 7.32
N ALA A 34 26.38 -21.49 8.17
CA ALA A 34 26.39 -20.03 8.00
C ALA A 34 27.28 -19.57 6.82
N LEU A 35 28.29 -20.32 6.42
CA LEU A 35 29.12 -20.02 5.24
C LEU A 35 28.29 -19.92 3.95
N SER A 36 27.29 -20.76 3.80
CA SER A 36 26.38 -20.76 2.62
C SER A 36 25.70 -19.42 2.38
N SER A 37 25.45 -18.65 3.45
CA SER A 37 24.82 -17.32 3.36
C SER A 37 25.73 -16.19 2.90
N TYR A 38 27.05 -16.47 2.71
CA TYR A 38 28.05 -15.47 2.29
C TYR A 38 28.32 -15.43 0.79
N GLY A 39 27.55 -16.17 -0.01
CA GLY A 39 27.72 -16.18 -1.46
C GLY A 39 29.08 -16.70 -1.92
N LEU A 40 29.68 -17.62 -1.17
CA LEU A 40 30.91 -18.32 -1.56
C LEU A 40 30.57 -19.44 -2.54
N SER A 41 31.34 -19.55 -3.62
CA SER A 41 31.22 -20.65 -4.57
C SER A 41 31.60 -21.98 -3.96
N LYS A 42 31.09 -23.07 -4.51
CA LYS A 42 31.44 -24.44 -4.05
C LYS A 42 32.92 -24.70 -4.06
N SER A 43 33.62 -24.20 -5.09
CA SER A 43 35.10 -24.30 -5.20
C SER A 43 35.87 -23.49 -4.12
N GLU A 44 35.33 -22.34 -3.69
CA GLU A 44 35.90 -21.54 -2.60
C GLU A 44 35.71 -22.20 -1.23
N LEU A 45 34.61 -22.94 -1.06
CA LEU A 45 34.34 -23.71 0.17
C LEU A 45 35.22 -24.95 0.28
N GLU A 46 35.43 -25.65 -0.83
CA GLU A 46 36.27 -26.87 -0.90
C GLU A 46 37.78 -26.56 -0.77
N ASN A 47 38.23 -25.41 -1.30
CA ASN A 47 39.64 -24.98 -1.31
C ASN A 47 39.93 -23.85 -0.31
N CYS A 48 39.52 -24.00 0.93
CA CYS A 48 39.67 -23.00 1.98
C CYS A 48 41.14 -22.89 2.47
N SER A 49 42.01 -22.20 1.74
CA SER A 49 43.39 -21.93 2.15
C SER A 49 43.45 -20.88 3.27
N PRO A 50 44.52 -20.85 4.10
CA PRO A 50 44.64 -19.96 5.27
C PRO A 50 44.51 -18.47 4.99
N LYS A 51 44.72 -18.03 3.74
CA LYS A 51 44.60 -16.62 3.31
C LYS A 51 43.37 -16.36 2.42
N SER A 52 42.51 -17.36 2.22
CA SER A 52 41.33 -17.25 1.36
C SER A 52 40.21 -16.45 2.01
N LYS A 53 39.25 -15.98 1.19
CA LYS A 53 38.02 -15.36 1.64
C LYS A 53 37.25 -16.30 2.59
N CYS A 54 37.24 -17.60 2.29
CA CYS A 54 36.62 -18.62 3.12
C CYS A 54 37.21 -18.68 4.54
N ALA A 55 38.55 -18.72 4.67
CA ALA A 55 39.21 -18.74 5.97
C ALA A 55 38.93 -17.47 6.80
N LEU A 56 38.87 -16.34 6.13
CA LEU A 56 38.52 -15.06 6.76
C LEU A 56 37.07 -15.07 7.30
N VAL A 57 36.10 -15.54 6.49
CA VAL A 57 34.69 -15.64 6.90
C VAL A 57 34.52 -16.66 8.04
N ARG A 58 35.22 -17.82 8.00
CA ARG A 58 35.25 -18.80 9.11
C ARG A 58 35.74 -18.18 10.41
N SER A 59 36.76 -17.34 10.36
CA SER A 59 37.26 -16.61 11.52
C SER A 59 36.23 -15.64 12.08
N TYR A 60 35.50 -14.93 11.21
CA TYR A 60 34.43 -14.02 11.64
C TYR A 60 33.26 -14.77 12.28
N LEU A 61 32.85 -15.89 11.70
CA LEU A 61 31.79 -16.73 12.27
C LEU A 61 32.21 -17.30 13.62
N SER A 62 33.44 -17.75 13.75
CA SER A 62 33.97 -18.24 15.02
C SER A 62 33.98 -17.18 16.13
N THR A 63 34.36 -15.95 15.80
CA THR A 63 34.31 -14.81 16.73
C THR A 63 32.84 -14.42 17.05
N ALA A 64 31.98 -14.43 16.07
CA ALA A 64 30.58 -14.10 16.24
C ALA A 64 29.83 -15.07 17.19
N ILE A 65 30.16 -16.37 17.15
CA ILE A 65 29.64 -17.37 18.13
C ILE A 65 29.98 -16.95 19.55
N THR A 66 31.24 -16.57 19.78
CA THR A 66 31.70 -16.13 21.11
C THR A 66 31.02 -14.86 21.57
N ASP A 67 30.85 -13.89 20.64
CA ASP A 67 30.14 -12.64 20.93
C ASP A 67 28.66 -12.88 21.30
N LEU A 68 27.97 -13.81 20.61
CA LEU A 68 26.58 -14.16 20.86
C LEU A 68 26.41 -14.89 22.20
N ILE A 69 27.37 -15.74 22.60
CA ILE A 69 27.35 -16.35 23.93
C ILE A 69 27.53 -15.30 25.00
N ASN A 70 28.47 -14.37 24.84
CA ASN A 70 28.71 -13.29 25.78
C ASN A 70 27.52 -12.34 25.94
N LYS A 71 26.71 -12.19 24.88
CA LYS A 71 25.46 -11.41 24.87
C LYS A 71 24.26 -12.18 25.42
N GLN A 72 24.45 -13.46 25.74
CA GLN A 72 23.35 -14.36 26.14
C GLN A 72 22.26 -14.56 25.09
N ASP A 73 22.57 -14.34 23.80
CA ASP A 73 21.67 -14.60 22.68
C ASP A 73 21.71 -16.09 22.25
N VAL A 74 22.87 -16.74 22.50
CA VAL A 74 23.10 -18.17 22.25
C VAL A 74 23.59 -18.82 23.52
N LYS A 75 23.02 -19.96 23.89
CA LYS A 75 23.49 -20.83 24.96
C LYS A 75 24.25 -22.06 24.42
N ARG A 76 25.14 -22.59 25.22
CA ARG A 76 25.87 -23.81 24.91
C ARG A 76 25.47 -24.91 25.89
N GLU A 77 25.08 -26.05 25.38
CA GLU A 77 24.79 -27.25 26.15
C GLU A 77 25.66 -28.41 25.60
N GLY A 78 26.70 -28.80 26.36
CA GLY A 78 27.68 -29.77 25.89
C GLY A 78 28.49 -29.24 24.70
N ASP A 79 28.44 -29.93 23.58
CA ASP A 79 29.03 -29.55 22.30
C ASP A 79 28.13 -28.80 21.33
N ARG A 80 26.86 -28.64 21.72
CA ARG A 80 25.82 -27.99 20.88
C ARG A 80 25.51 -26.59 21.35
N PHE A 81 25.18 -25.74 20.38
CA PHE A 81 24.75 -24.37 20.54
C PHE A 81 23.28 -24.26 20.14
N MET A 82 22.54 -23.44 20.86
CA MET A 82 21.11 -23.17 20.60
C MET A 82 20.78 -21.71 20.98
N LEU A 83 19.67 -21.22 20.49
CA LEU A 83 19.20 -19.89 20.88
C LEU A 83 18.84 -19.89 22.37
N ALA A 84 19.22 -18.83 23.09
CA ALA A 84 19.01 -18.74 24.54
C ALA A 84 17.55 -18.39 24.91
N LYS A 85 16.76 -17.90 23.95
CA LYS A 85 15.35 -17.54 24.12
C LYS A 85 14.51 -18.41 23.21
N ASP A 86 13.66 -19.23 23.78
CA ASP A 86 12.74 -20.13 23.05
C ASP A 86 11.61 -19.37 22.30
N GLU A 87 11.53 -18.06 22.43
CA GLU A 87 10.47 -17.20 21.86
C GLU A 87 10.91 -16.37 20.63
N LEU A 88 11.98 -16.76 19.95
CA LEU A 88 12.39 -16.09 18.74
C LEU A 88 11.51 -16.50 17.56
N VAL A 89 10.44 -15.80 17.32
CA VAL A 89 9.65 -15.92 16.09
C VAL A 89 10.48 -15.37 14.95
N ILE A 90 11.02 -16.26 14.13
CA ILE A 90 11.65 -15.87 12.87
C ILE A 90 10.55 -15.77 11.85
N VAL A 91 10.30 -14.57 11.43
CA VAL A 91 9.44 -14.34 10.27
C VAL A 91 10.21 -14.80 9.05
N ARG A 92 9.73 -15.85 8.41
CA ARG A 92 10.30 -16.34 7.15
C ARG A 92 9.96 -15.36 6.02
N GLU A 93 10.87 -15.19 5.06
CA GLU A 93 10.65 -14.32 3.90
C GLU A 93 9.38 -14.71 3.15
N ASP A 94 9.11 -16.02 2.97
CA ASP A 94 7.91 -16.54 2.31
C ASP A 94 6.61 -16.28 3.10
N GLU A 95 6.66 -16.27 4.42
CA GLU A 95 5.51 -15.90 5.26
C GLU A 95 5.26 -14.39 5.23
N CYS A 96 6.33 -13.60 5.26
CA CYS A 96 6.26 -12.16 5.11
C CYS A 96 5.68 -11.77 3.74
N GLU A 97 6.13 -12.40 2.68
CA GLU A 97 5.64 -12.21 1.32
C GLU A 97 4.14 -12.51 1.22
N LYS A 98 3.72 -13.71 1.65
CA LYS A 98 2.30 -14.09 1.66
C LYS A 98 1.44 -13.10 2.43
N LYS A 99 1.95 -12.61 3.57
CA LYS A 99 1.21 -11.64 4.37
C LYS A 99 1.15 -10.26 3.71
N ILE A 100 2.24 -9.78 3.11
CA ILE A 100 2.25 -8.54 2.33
C ILE A 100 1.24 -8.63 1.19
N LEU A 101 1.27 -9.71 0.39
CA LEU A 101 0.34 -9.90 -0.71
C LEU A 101 -1.11 -9.96 -0.23
N SER A 102 -1.38 -10.65 0.88
CA SER A 102 -2.71 -10.69 1.50
C SER A 102 -3.19 -9.34 2.01
N LEU A 103 -2.31 -8.51 2.57
CA LEU A 103 -2.64 -7.13 2.97
C LEU A 103 -3.01 -6.29 1.73
N LEU A 104 -2.24 -6.41 0.67
CA LEU A 104 -2.45 -5.66 -0.57
C LEU A 104 -3.66 -6.14 -1.38
N ASP A 105 -4.23 -7.31 -1.09
CA ASP A 105 -5.55 -7.71 -1.60
C ASP A 105 -6.69 -6.85 -1.05
N SER A 106 -6.49 -6.27 0.13
CA SER A 106 -7.49 -5.42 0.80
C SER A 106 -7.31 -3.92 0.54
N GLY A 107 -6.23 -3.50 -0.14
CA GLY A 107 -6.04 -2.10 -0.47
C GLY A 107 -4.59 -1.69 -0.76
N ALA A 108 -4.40 -0.41 -0.98
CA ALA A 108 -3.11 0.23 -1.21
C ALA A 108 -2.57 0.83 0.08
N TYR A 109 -1.32 0.50 0.44
CA TYR A 109 -0.71 0.93 1.68
C TYR A 109 0.66 1.56 1.44
N THR A 110 0.99 2.56 2.23
CA THR A 110 2.37 3.08 2.32
C THR A 110 3.29 2.03 2.97
N LYS A 111 4.58 2.16 2.75
CA LYS A 111 5.58 1.27 3.37
C LYS A 111 5.43 1.20 4.90
N GLU A 112 5.19 2.33 5.53
CA GLU A 112 5.04 2.40 7.00
C GLU A 112 3.74 1.74 7.49
N GLU A 113 2.65 1.86 6.75
CA GLU A 113 1.40 1.17 7.08
C GLU A 113 1.53 -0.34 6.94
N ILE A 114 2.25 -0.82 5.92
CA ILE A 114 2.57 -2.25 5.77
C ILE A 114 3.38 -2.74 6.96
N PHE A 115 4.43 -2.00 7.33
CA PHE A 115 5.27 -2.38 8.47
C PHE A 115 4.47 -2.46 9.77
N LYS A 116 3.64 -1.46 10.09
CA LYS A 116 2.79 -1.48 11.29
C LYS A 116 1.83 -2.67 11.32
N ARG A 117 1.25 -3.02 10.18
CA ARG A 117 0.33 -4.17 10.07
C ARG A 117 1.06 -5.50 10.22
N LEU A 118 2.27 -5.62 9.68
CA LEU A 118 3.12 -6.79 9.85
C LEU A 118 3.59 -6.91 11.31
N GLU A 119 4.00 -5.82 11.94
CA GLU A 119 4.37 -5.77 13.37
C GLU A 119 3.21 -6.22 14.26
N SER A 120 1.99 -5.77 13.97
CA SER A 120 0.78 -6.23 14.69
C SER A 120 0.47 -7.70 14.47
N TYR A 121 0.71 -8.22 13.27
CA TYR A 121 0.43 -9.63 12.93
C TYR A 121 1.45 -10.59 13.52
N PHE A 122 2.75 -10.28 13.40
CA PHE A 122 3.82 -11.15 13.89
C PHE A 122 4.18 -10.92 15.36
N GLY A 123 3.71 -9.83 15.96
CA GLY A 123 3.98 -9.43 17.35
C GLY A 123 5.35 -8.76 17.50
N THR A 124 5.39 -7.50 17.91
CA THR A 124 6.64 -6.73 18.08
C THR A 124 7.53 -7.24 19.19
N ASP A 125 6.94 -7.86 20.23
CA ASP A 125 7.67 -8.33 21.43
C ASP A 125 8.42 -9.65 21.20
N LYS A 126 8.19 -10.31 20.07
CA LYS A 126 8.75 -11.63 19.73
C LYS A 126 9.79 -11.61 18.62
N THR A 127 9.98 -10.47 17.95
CA THR A 127 11.04 -10.34 16.96
C THR A 127 12.36 -10.09 17.65
N LEU A 128 13.40 -10.82 17.22
CA LEU A 128 14.77 -10.58 17.64
C LEU A 128 15.08 -9.09 17.53
N SER A 129 15.29 -8.43 18.65
CA SER A 129 15.87 -7.10 18.69
C SER A 129 17.37 -7.14 18.39
N LEU A 130 17.75 -7.85 17.35
CA LEU A 130 19.00 -7.60 16.66
C LEU A 130 18.75 -6.29 15.91
N LYS A 131 18.99 -5.21 16.63
CA LYS A 131 18.95 -3.87 16.06
C LYS A 131 19.60 -3.94 14.70
N ASP A 132 18.85 -3.76 13.66
CA ASP A 132 19.14 -3.26 12.34
C ASP A 132 19.15 -4.20 11.12
N ASP A 133 19.46 -5.52 11.15
CA ASP A 133 19.59 -6.26 9.87
C ASP A 133 18.64 -7.46 9.67
N TYR A 134 17.99 -7.97 10.73
CA TYR A 134 16.92 -8.97 10.67
C TYR A 134 15.68 -8.53 11.44
N SER A 135 15.48 -7.22 11.56
CA SER A 135 14.19 -6.72 12.02
C SER A 135 13.13 -7.12 10.99
N LEU A 136 11.90 -7.34 11.44
CA LEU A 136 10.76 -7.55 10.54
C LEU A 136 10.71 -6.49 9.41
N ARG A 137 11.07 -5.24 9.71
CA ARG A 137 11.15 -4.14 8.75
C ARG A 137 12.21 -4.35 7.66
N THR A 138 13.35 -4.97 8.00
CA THR A 138 14.41 -5.28 7.02
C THR A 138 13.96 -6.40 6.09
N ILE A 139 13.38 -7.48 6.64
CA ILE A 139 12.81 -8.59 5.85
C ILE A 139 11.70 -8.06 4.95
N ALA A 140 10.72 -7.35 5.52
CA ALA A 140 9.60 -6.79 4.77
C ALA A 140 10.07 -5.77 3.71
N GLY A 141 11.09 -4.97 4.01
CA GLY A 141 11.69 -4.04 3.05
C GLY A 141 12.37 -4.74 1.89
N GLY A 142 13.08 -5.84 2.17
CA GLY A 142 13.69 -6.71 1.15
C GLY A 142 12.63 -7.40 0.29
N THR A 143 11.61 -7.97 0.91
CA THR A 143 10.47 -8.61 0.22
C THR A 143 9.73 -7.62 -0.68
N LEU A 144 9.43 -6.41 -0.18
CA LEU A 144 8.80 -5.36 -1.01
C LEU A 144 9.67 -4.98 -2.20
N ALA A 145 10.99 -4.88 -2.02
CA ALA A 145 11.91 -4.59 -3.12
C ALA A 145 11.97 -5.73 -4.15
N ALA A 146 11.94 -6.99 -3.71
CA ALA A 146 11.90 -8.15 -4.59
C ALA A 146 10.60 -8.17 -5.41
N LEU A 147 9.45 -7.99 -4.77
CA LEU A 147 8.14 -7.96 -5.41
C LEU A 147 7.94 -6.77 -6.37
N LEU A 148 8.65 -5.66 -6.15
CA LEU A 148 8.71 -4.55 -7.12
C LEU A 148 9.58 -4.92 -8.33
N ASN A 149 10.73 -5.58 -8.10
CA ASN A 149 11.66 -5.94 -9.16
C ASN A 149 11.12 -7.03 -10.10
N ASP A 150 10.33 -7.95 -9.58
CA ASP A 150 9.68 -9.02 -10.38
C ASP A 150 8.34 -8.57 -11.01
N GLY A 151 7.91 -7.34 -10.73
CA GLY A 151 6.68 -6.76 -11.26
C GLY A 151 5.40 -7.24 -10.59
N THR A 152 5.47 -7.98 -9.48
CA THR A 152 4.30 -8.39 -8.69
C THR A 152 3.63 -7.20 -7.99
N LEU A 153 4.43 -6.22 -7.61
CA LEU A 153 3.96 -4.95 -7.03
C LEU A 153 4.38 -3.76 -7.88
N GLU A 154 3.66 -2.68 -7.70
CA GLU A 154 4.02 -1.36 -8.22
C GLU A 154 3.79 -0.29 -7.14
N ILE A 155 4.40 0.89 -7.32
CA ILE A 155 4.21 2.03 -6.44
C ILE A 155 3.36 3.06 -7.17
N VAL A 156 2.20 3.37 -6.60
CA VAL A 156 1.30 4.42 -7.09
C VAL A 156 1.27 5.54 -6.06
N GLY A 157 1.88 6.67 -6.41
CA GLY A 157 2.16 7.74 -5.45
C GLY A 157 3.14 7.29 -4.38
N SER A 158 2.71 7.20 -3.12
CA SER A 158 3.51 6.70 -1.99
C SER A 158 3.07 5.30 -1.51
N LYS A 159 2.16 4.64 -2.22
CA LYS A 159 1.54 3.38 -1.80
C LYS A 159 1.97 2.22 -2.67
N TYR A 160 2.17 1.06 -2.03
CA TYR A 160 2.38 -0.22 -2.69
C TYR A 160 1.03 -0.82 -3.05
N VAL A 161 0.94 -1.38 -4.24
CA VAL A 161 -0.24 -2.07 -4.77
C VAL A 161 0.20 -3.32 -5.52
N LYS A 162 -0.67 -4.32 -5.60
CA LYS A 162 -0.41 -5.45 -6.51
C LYS A 162 -0.51 -4.97 -7.95
N SER A 163 0.49 -5.30 -8.75
CA SER A 163 0.43 -5.10 -10.20
C SER A 163 -0.76 -5.86 -10.77
N CYS A 164 -1.56 -5.19 -11.55
CA CYS A 164 -2.70 -5.81 -12.19
C CYS A 164 -2.31 -6.19 -13.63
N GLU A 165 -2.10 -7.46 -13.90
CA GLU A 165 -1.84 -7.93 -15.28
C GLU A 165 -2.90 -7.46 -16.29
N LYS A 166 -4.14 -7.23 -15.82
CA LYS A 166 -5.23 -6.68 -16.65
C LYS A 166 -5.16 -5.15 -16.82
N CYS A 167 -4.47 -4.41 -15.94
CA CYS A 167 -4.30 -2.95 -16.10
C CYS A 167 -3.22 -2.60 -17.13
N ALA A 168 -2.39 -3.55 -17.54
CA ALA A 168 -1.37 -3.35 -18.57
C ALA A 168 -1.94 -3.16 -20.00
N ASN A 169 -3.25 -3.33 -20.21
CA ASN A 169 -3.89 -3.16 -21.50
C ASN A 169 -5.16 -2.29 -21.38
N LEU A 170 -4.95 -1.04 -20.98
CA LEU A 170 -6.03 -0.01 -20.87
C LEU A 170 -6.76 0.25 -22.20
N ASP A 171 -6.19 -0.22 -23.32
CA ASP A 171 -6.72 -0.05 -24.68
C ASP A 171 -7.64 -1.20 -25.13
N THR A 172 -7.70 -2.32 -24.37
CA THR A 172 -8.56 -3.44 -24.73
C THR A 172 -9.99 -3.16 -24.29
N PRO A 173 -10.98 -3.17 -25.21
CA PRO A 173 -12.38 -3.02 -24.87
C PRO A 173 -12.86 -4.15 -23.96
N LEU A 174 -13.54 -3.78 -22.87
CA LEU A 174 -14.14 -4.70 -21.92
C LEU A 174 -15.64 -4.45 -21.80
N PRO A 175 -16.47 -5.49 -21.70
CA PRO A 175 -17.88 -5.31 -21.39
C PRO A 175 -18.06 -4.65 -20.03
N GLU A 176 -19.19 -3.96 -19.83
CA GLU A 176 -19.42 -3.10 -18.64
C GLU A 176 -19.20 -3.82 -17.31
N ASN A 177 -19.69 -5.06 -17.21
CA ASN A 177 -19.59 -5.88 -16.01
C ASN A 177 -18.12 -6.22 -15.62
N GLU A 178 -17.22 -6.27 -16.60
CA GLU A 178 -15.79 -6.51 -16.39
C GLU A 178 -15.04 -5.17 -16.23
N PHE A 179 -15.42 -4.16 -16.99
CA PHE A 179 -14.76 -2.85 -16.98
C PHE A 179 -15.01 -2.09 -15.67
N LYS A 180 -16.25 -2.07 -15.18
CA LYS A 180 -16.64 -1.29 -13.99
C LYS A 180 -15.78 -1.61 -12.75
N PRO A 181 -15.53 -2.87 -12.35
CA PRO A 181 -14.64 -3.19 -11.23
C PRO A 181 -13.21 -2.71 -11.44
N ILE A 182 -12.68 -2.84 -12.68
CA ILE A 182 -11.33 -2.40 -13.03
C ILE A 182 -11.24 -0.87 -12.98
N PHE A 183 -12.26 -0.16 -13.45
CA PHE A 183 -12.35 1.29 -13.39
C PHE A 183 -12.27 1.82 -11.96
N PHE A 184 -13.05 1.27 -11.03
CA PHE A 184 -12.99 1.67 -9.62
C PHE A 184 -11.67 1.31 -8.96
N LYS A 185 -11.12 0.14 -9.29
CA LYS A 185 -9.78 -0.24 -8.84
C LYS A 185 -8.74 0.77 -9.32
N GLN A 186 -8.80 1.19 -10.57
CA GLN A 186 -7.88 2.19 -11.12
C GLN A 186 -8.04 3.55 -10.42
N LEU A 187 -9.25 4.05 -10.19
CA LEU A 187 -9.48 5.27 -9.41
C LEU A 187 -8.87 5.17 -8.00
N PHE A 188 -9.06 4.03 -7.35
CA PHE A 188 -8.51 3.80 -6.01
C PHE A 188 -6.97 3.79 -6.01
N LEU A 189 -6.34 3.17 -7.02
CA LEU A 189 -4.90 3.12 -7.19
C LEU A 189 -4.28 4.51 -7.44
N MET A 190 -4.98 5.35 -8.21
CA MET A 190 -4.53 6.73 -8.48
C MET A 190 -4.56 7.61 -7.22
N GLY A 191 -5.33 7.23 -6.18
CA GLY A 191 -5.34 7.87 -4.87
C GLY A 191 -6.31 9.04 -4.73
N GLY A 192 -6.47 9.54 -3.48
CA GLY A 192 -7.51 10.51 -3.11
C GLY A 192 -7.42 11.82 -3.89
N ARG A 193 -6.24 12.43 -4.01
CA ARG A 193 -6.07 13.70 -4.75
C ARG A 193 -6.43 13.59 -6.24
N PHE A 194 -6.09 12.46 -6.84
CA PHE A 194 -6.51 12.20 -8.21
C PHE A 194 -8.03 12.09 -8.28
N PHE A 195 -8.63 11.38 -7.35
CA PHE A 195 -10.08 11.20 -7.30
C PHE A 195 -10.84 12.52 -7.10
N GLU A 196 -10.35 13.42 -6.23
CA GLU A 196 -10.86 14.79 -6.08
C GLU A 196 -10.83 15.54 -7.41
N SER A 197 -9.67 15.58 -8.08
CA SER A 197 -9.53 16.22 -9.39
C SER A 197 -10.38 15.56 -10.47
N PHE A 198 -10.48 14.23 -10.45
CA PHE A 198 -11.31 13.46 -11.37
C PHE A 198 -12.79 13.84 -11.22
N VAL A 199 -13.29 13.89 -9.98
CA VAL A 199 -14.70 14.26 -9.70
C VAL A 199 -14.95 15.73 -10.05
N GLY A 200 -14.03 16.64 -9.75
CA GLY A 200 -14.14 18.05 -10.13
C GLY A 200 -14.36 18.22 -11.63
N ASN A 201 -13.47 17.62 -12.44
CA ASN A 201 -13.57 17.66 -13.90
C ASN A 201 -14.83 16.93 -14.44
N LEU A 202 -15.23 15.83 -13.79
CA LEU A 202 -16.45 15.10 -14.13
C LEU A 202 -17.70 15.95 -13.92
N LEU A 203 -17.78 16.67 -12.79
CA LEU A 203 -18.90 17.58 -12.47
C LEU A 203 -18.91 18.79 -13.42
N ASP A 204 -17.75 19.40 -13.69
CA ASP A 204 -17.62 20.49 -14.67
C ASP A 204 -18.21 20.06 -16.03
N LYS A 205 -17.77 18.89 -16.54
CA LYS A 205 -18.28 18.34 -17.79
C LYS A 205 -19.77 18.03 -17.74
N TYR A 206 -20.27 17.51 -16.63
CA TYR A 206 -21.69 17.21 -16.45
C TYR A 206 -22.55 18.46 -16.50
N TYR A 207 -22.17 19.52 -15.79
CA TYR A 207 -22.92 20.79 -15.78
C TYR A 207 -22.87 21.49 -17.13
N THR A 208 -21.72 21.47 -17.79
CA THR A 208 -21.57 21.98 -19.17
C THR A 208 -22.49 21.26 -20.15
N LEU A 209 -22.57 19.93 -20.10
CA LEU A 209 -23.51 19.14 -20.93
C LEU A 209 -24.96 19.37 -20.55
N SER A 210 -25.26 19.87 -19.35
CA SER A 210 -26.60 20.19 -18.87
C SER A 210 -27.00 21.64 -19.15
N ASN A 211 -26.32 22.33 -20.08
CA ASN A 211 -26.52 23.73 -20.47
C ASN A 211 -26.42 24.73 -19.29
N LYS A 212 -25.62 24.42 -18.29
CA LYS A 212 -25.16 25.37 -17.27
C LYS A 212 -23.74 25.81 -17.60
N MET A 213 -23.52 27.11 -17.53
CA MET A 213 -22.14 27.64 -17.68
C MET A 213 -21.41 27.47 -16.34
N VAL A 214 -20.31 26.73 -16.34
CA VAL A 214 -19.40 26.66 -15.19
C VAL A 214 -18.50 27.88 -15.21
N VAL A 215 -18.65 28.73 -14.20
CA VAL A 215 -17.87 29.99 -14.08
C VAL A 215 -16.62 29.77 -13.26
N TYR A 216 -16.67 28.82 -12.34
CA TYR A 216 -15.57 28.48 -11.44
C TYR A 216 -15.63 27.02 -11.04
N CYS A 217 -14.50 26.34 -11.06
CA CYS A 217 -14.34 24.99 -10.51
C CYS A 217 -12.94 24.89 -9.91
N ASP A 218 -12.84 24.68 -8.62
CA ASP A 218 -11.58 24.50 -7.91
C ASP A 218 -11.62 23.27 -7.00
N VAL A 219 -10.47 22.59 -6.94
CA VAL A 219 -10.23 21.44 -6.06
C VAL A 219 -9.36 21.92 -4.91
N THR A 220 -9.98 22.21 -3.79
CA THR A 220 -9.35 22.90 -2.63
C THR A 220 -8.34 22.03 -1.91
N GLY A 221 -8.55 20.72 -1.82
CA GLY A 221 -7.55 19.71 -1.38
C GLY A 221 -6.82 19.99 -0.05
N GLY A 222 -7.38 20.81 0.83
CA GLY A 222 -6.79 21.22 2.11
C GLY A 222 -7.32 20.40 3.29
N SER A 223 -6.50 20.22 4.33
CA SER A 223 -6.89 19.53 5.56
C SER A 223 -7.76 20.37 6.51
N ASP A 224 -7.89 21.69 6.27
CA ASP A 224 -8.54 22.64 7.17
C ASP A 224 -9.92 23.15 6.66
N ASP A 225 -10.42 22.65 5.52
CA ASP A 225 -11.60 23.17 4.83
C ASP A 225 -12.93 22.53 5.27
N GLY A 226 -12.97 21.93 6.46
CA GLY A 226 -14.19 21.27 6.96
C GLY A 226 -14.66 20.09 6.12
N GLY A 227 -13.77 19.55 5.23
CA GLY A 227 -14.05 18.41 4.36
C GLY A 227 -14.71 18.79 3.03
N ILE A 228 -14.57 20.02 2.57
CA ILE A 228 -14.98 20.44 1.24
C ILE A 228 -13.79 20.25 0.29
N ASP A 229 -13.91 19.33 -0.66
CA ASP A 229 -12.84 19.01 -1.60
C ASP A 229 -12.97 19.79 -2.92
N ILE A 230 -14.20 20.18 -3.31
CA ILE A 230 -14.48 20.85 -4.60
C ILE A 230 -15.47 21.99 -4.37
N VAL A 231 -15.18 23.13 -4.97
CA VAL A 231 -16.10 24.28 -5.07
C VAL A 231 -16.40 24.53 -6.54
N LEU A 232 -17.66 24.55 -6.90
CA LEU A 232 -18.12 24.77 -8.27
C LEU A 232 -19.18 25.90 -8.26
N GLU A 233 -19.04 26.88 -9.15
CA GLU A 233 -20.03 27.92 -9.38
C GLU A 233 -20.57 27.80 -10.79
N THR A 234 -21.90 27.71 -10.90
CA THR A 234 -22.57 27.60 -12.19
C THR A 234 -23.57 28.70 -12.34
N VAL A 235 -23.80 29.10 -13.60
CA VAL A 235 -24.86 30.07 -13.96
C VAL A 235 -25.75 29.43 -15.04
N ASP A 236 -27.05 29.53 -14.85
CA ASP A 236 -28.01 29.05 -15.83
C ASP A 236 -28.23 30.08 -16.97
N TYR A 237 -29.00 29.68 -17.96
CA TYR A 237 -29.30 30.53 -19.12
C TYR A 237 -30.02 31.87 -18.76
N LEU A 238 -30.71 31.92 -17.62
CA LEU A 238 -31.39 33.12 -17.14
C LEU A 238 -30.46 34.01 -16.28
N GLY A 239 -29.25 33.56 -15.98
CA GLY A 239 -28.30 34.32 -15.18
C GLY A 239 -28.34 34.00 -13.67
N PHE A 240 -29.09 32.97 -13.24
CA PHE A 240 -29.10 32.56 -11.84
C PHE A 240 -27.87 31.73 -11.52
N GLY A 241 -27.11 32.16 -10.52
CA GLY A 241 -25.93 31.49 -10.03
C GLY A 241 -26.23 30.47 -8.92
N GLU A 242 -25.56 29.35 -8.95
CA GLU A 242 -25.53 28.36 -7.87
C GLU A 242 -24.09 28.12 -7.42
N LYS A 243 -23.88 28.14 -6.09
CA LYS A 243 -22.63 27.69 -5.48
C LYS A 243 -22.81 26.27 -5.00
N ILE A 244 -22.07 25.35 -5.61
CA ILE A 244 -22.14 23.92 -5.37
C ILE A 244 -20.82 23.48 -4.74
N VAL A 245 -20.89 22.67 -3.70
CA VAL A 245 -19.69 22.08 -3.08
C VAL A 245 -19.75 20.57 -3.13
N ALA A 246 -18.59 19.93 -3.22
CA ALA A 246 -18.54 18.49 -3.14
C ALA A 246 -17.48 18.01 -2.15
N GLN A 247 -17.80 16.89 -1.49
CA GLN A 247 -16.85 16.06 -0.76
C GLN A 247 -16.71 14.72 -1.44
N THR A 248 -15.48 14.21 -1.50
CA THR A 248 -15.16 12.95 -2.17
C THR A 248 -14.54 11.95 -1.19
N LYS A 249 -14.88 10.67 -1.32
CA LYS A 249 -14.29 9.60 -0.53
C LYS A 249 -13.96 8.41 -1.45
N CYS A 250 -12.67 8.31 -1.78
CA CYS A 250 -12.14 7.18 -2.53
C CYS A 250 -11.84 6.03 -1.57
N ARG A 251 -12.69 4.99 -1.58
CA ARG A 251 -12.60 3.83 -0.67
C ARG A 251 -12.73 2.53 -1.45
N ASP A 252 -12.15 1.45 -0.94
CA ASP A 252 -12.26 0.12 -1.55
C ASP A 252 -13.53 -0.62 -1.07
N ARG A 253 -13.82 -0.62 0.24
CA ARG A 253 -14.92 -1.40 0.82
C ARG A 253 -15.74 -0.70 1.88
N ALA A 254 -15.16 0.29 2.56
CA ALA A 254 -15.85 0.95 3.67
C ALA A 254 -16.98 1.85 3.16
N HIS A 255 -18.19 1.69 3.72
CA HIS A 255 -19.31 2.57 3.44
C HIS A 255 -19.10 3.98 4.04
N VAL A 256 -19.88 4.94 3.53
CA VAL A 256 -19.98 6.29 4.08
C VAL A 256 -21.03 6.29 5.18
N THR A 257 -20.70 6.83 6.33
CA THR A 257 -21.59 6.88 7.51
C THR A 257 -22.44 8.14 7.50
N GLU A 258 -23.58 8.11 8.20
CA GLU A 258 -24.45 9.29 8.40
C GLU A 258 -23.67 10.45 9.04
N LYS A 259 -22.79 10.15 10.00
CA LYS A 259 -21.98 11.18 10.67
C LYS A 259 -21.14 11.96 9.66
N GLU A 260 -20.46 11.30 8.74
CA GLU A 260 -19.64 11.96 7.72
C GLU A 260 -20.48 12.84 6.78
N VAL A 261 -21.66 12.38 6.42
CA VAL A 261 -22.57 13.17 5.55
C VAL A 261 -23.09 14.40 6.29
N ARG A 262 -23.44 14.29 7.58
CA ARG A 262 -23.87 15.42 8.41
C ARG A 262 -22.77 16.44 8.64
N GLU A 263 -21.52 15.99 8.85
CA GLU A 263 -20.35 16.87 8.97
C GLU A 263 -20.17 17.70 7.70
N PHE A 264 -20.25 17.08 6.54
CA PHE A 264 -20.18 17.77 5.25
C PHE A 264 -21.36 18.74 5.05
N TYR A 265 -22.59 18.34 5.41
CA TYR A 265 -23.76 19.21 5.32
C TYR A 265 -23.62 20.46 6.19
N GLY A 266 -23.04 20.30 7.39
CA GLY A 266 -22.69 21.42 8.26
C GLY A 266 -21.66 22.37 7.63
N ALA A 267 -20.60 21.84 7.03
CA ALA A 267 -19.58 22.63 6.34
C ALA A 267 -20.15 23.37 5.12
N MET A 268 -20.98 22.68 4.31
CA MET A 268 -21.68 23.28 3.17
C MET A 268 -22.49 24.52 3.59
N ASN A 269 -23.29 24.39 4.65
CA ASN A 269 -24.10 25.50 5.16
C ASN A 269 -23.25 26.64 5.73
N ALA A 270 -22.15 26.33 6.40
CA ALA A 270 -21.26 27.32 6.99
C ALA A 270 -20.64 28.28 5.95
N ILE A 271 -20.39 27.80 4.72
CA ILE A 271 -19.85 28.63 3.64
C ILE A 271 -20.91 29.20 2.68
N GLY A 272 -22.19 29.02 3.02
CA GLY A 272 -23.31 29.54 2.24
C GLY A 272 -23.44 28.90 0.85
N ALA A 273 -23.04 27.62 0.68
CA ALA A 273 -23.28 26.91 -0.56
C ALA A 273 -24.76 26.56 -0.71
N THR A 274 -25.25 26.61 -1.93
CA THR A 274 -26.67 26.36 -2.25
C THR A 274 -26.97 24.88 -2.45
N ARG A 275 -25.94 24.09 -2.79
CA ARG A 275 -26.07 22.66 -3.03
C ARG A 275 -24.80 21.93 -2.59
N GLY A 276 -24.96 20.68 -2.10
CA GLY A 276 -23.90 19.76 -1.76
C GLY A 276 -23.97 18.49 -2.57
N ILE A 277 -22.80 17.92 -2.87
CA ILE A 277 -22.66 16.63 -3.52
C ILE A 277 -21.65 15.80 -2.73
N TYR A 278 -22.09 14.68 -2.16
CA TYR A 278 -21.19 13.73 -1.51
C TYR A 278 -20.90 12.57 -2.44
N VAL A 279 -19.64 12.39 -2.87
CA VAL A 279 -19.25 11.38 -3.85
C VAL A 279 -18.39 10.30 -3.22
N THR A 280 -18.73 9.04 -3.45
CA THR A 280 -17.89 7.92 -3.01
C THR A 280 -17.75 6.86 -4.10
N THR A 281 -16.63 6.13 -4.08
CA THR A 281 -16.40 4.95 -4.92
C THR A 281 -17.13 3.70 -4.42
N THR A 282 -17.68 3.74 -3.19
CA THR A 282 -18.37 2.63 -2.54
C THR A 282 -19.88 2.89 -2.43
N TYR A 283 -20.44 2.72 -1.27
CA TYR A 283 -21.88 2.91 -0.98
C TYR A 283 -22.08 3.66 0.32
N PHE A 284 -23.28 4.20 0.51
CA PHE A 284 -23.71 4.83 1.75
C PHE A 284 -24.31 3.78 2.68
N HIS A 285 -24.11 3.95 3.98
CA HIS A 285 -24.88 3.22 4.98
C HIS A 285 -26.35 3.63 4.93
N GLU A 286 -27.25 2.72 5.26
CA GLU A 286 -28.71 2.97 5.22
C GLU A 286 -29.12 4.26 5.95
N SER A 287 -28.55 4.53 7.14
CA SER A 287 -28.81 5.78 7.87
C SER A 287 -28.30 7.02 7.15
N ALA A 288 -27.22 6.91 6.39
CA ALA A 288 -26.71 8.02 5.57
C ALA A 288 -27.60 8.26 4.34
N GLU A 289 -28.13 7.21 3.71
CA GLU A 289 -29.10 7.32 2.63
C GLU A 289 -30.38 8.00 3.12
N TYR A 290 -30.91 7.56 4.28
CA TYR A 290 -32.06 8.19 4.89
C TYR A 290 -31.86 9.69 5.16
N PHE A 291 -30.67 10.08 5.64
CA PHE A 291 -30.37 11.50 5.84
C PHE A 291 -30.28 12.25 4.50
N LEU A 292 -29.63 11.71 3.50
CA LEU A 292 -29.56 12.30 2.15
C LEU A 292 -30.94 12.53 1.54
N ASP A 293 -31.84 11.57 1.71
CA ASP A 293 -33.23 11.67 1.22
C ASP A 293 -34.06 12.68 2.01
N SER A 294 -33.67 13.01 3.25
CA SER A 294 -34.39 13.97 4.10
C SER A 294 -34.04 15.43 3.81
N VAL A 295 -33.00 15.71 3.03
CA VAL A 295 -32.58 17.09 2.67
C VAL A 295 -32.60 17.27 1.16
N SER A 296 -33.09 18.41 0.68
CA SER A 296 -33.31 18.65 -0.75
C SER A 296 -32.12 19.28 -1.48
N ASP A 297 -31.18 19.81 -0.75
CA ASP A 297 -30.01 20.56 -1.21
C ASP A 297 -28.69 19.75 -1.17
N LEU A 298 -28.77 18.49 -0.77
CA LEU A 298 -27.67 17.56 -0.70
C LEU A 298 -27.93 16.27 -1.49
N VAL A 299 -26.98 15.85 -2.31
CA VAL A 299 -27.09 14.62 -3.11
C VAL A 299 -25.93 13.69 -2.81
N GLY A 300 -26.23 12.40 -2.57
CA GLY A 300 -25.25 11.32 -2.51
C GLY A 300 -25.05 10.66 -3.88
N ILE A 301 -23.80 10.55 -4.29
CA ILE A 301 -23.34 9.81 -5.48
C ILE A 301 -22.48 8.64 -4.99
N ASP A 302 -23.06 7.45 -4.95
CA ASP A 302 -22.38 6.20 -4.68
C ASP A 302 -21.60 5.69 -5.90
N GLY A 303 -20.88 4.57 -5.77
CA GLY A 303 -20.13 4.00 -6.89
C GLY A 303 -21.01 3.61 -8.07
N HIS A 304 -22.28 3.27 -7.87
CA HIS A 304 -23.18 2.97 -8.97
C HIS A 304 -23.57 4.25 -9.75
N LYS A 305 -24.06 5.25 -9.06
CA LYS A 305 -24.41 6.58 -9.64
C LYS A 305 -23.18 7.25 -10.26
N LEU A 306 -22.01 7.12 -9.64
CA LEU A 306 -20.74 7.65 -10.17
C LEU A 306 -20.42 7.05 -11.53
N PHE A 307 -20.53 5.74 -11.68
CA PHE A 307 -20.25 5.08 -12.96
C PHE A 307 -21.27 5.47 -14.03
N GLU A 308 -22.56 5.61 -13.69
CA GLU A 308 -23.59 6.13 -14.60
C GLU A 308 -23.27 7.57 -15.06
N LEU A 309 -22.77 8.41 -14.15
CA LEU A 309 -22.36 9.77 -14.48
C LEU A 309 -21.14 9.78 -15.41
N VAL A 310 -20.17 8.90 -15.19
CA VAL A 310 -19.01 8.69 -16.06
C VAL A 310 -19.45 8.25 -17.47
N LYS A 311 -20.38 7.31 -17.57
CA LYS A 311 -20.93 6.88 -18.85
C LYS A 311 -21.67 8.02 -19.58
N LYS A 312 -22.47 8.78 -18.85
CA LYS A 312 -23.25 9.91 -19.40
C LYS A 312 -22.36 11.02 -19.96
N THR A 313 -21.25 11.32 -19.26
CA THR A 313 -20.34 12.38 -19.67
C THR A 313 -19.24 11.90 -20.62
N GLY A 314 -18.94 10.61 -20.64
CA GLY A 314 -17.78 10.06 -21.31
C GLY A 314 -16.45 10.55 -20.72
N TYR A 315 -16.42 11.01 -19.46
CA TYR A 315 -15.19 11.48 -18.84
C TYR A 315 -14.42 10.30 -18.21
N GLY A 316 -13.16 10.14 -18.60
CA GLY A 316 -12.30 9.05 -18.13
C GLY A 316 -12.49 7.73 -18.88
N ILE A 317 -13.50 7.61 -19.74
CA ILE A 317 -13.75 6.40 -20.50
C ILE A 317 -14.09 6.71 -21.95
N LYS A 318 -13.88 5.73 -22.82
CA LYS A 318 -14.32 5.73 -24.23
C LYS A 318 -15.24 4.54 -24.48
N ALA A 319 -16.47 4.82 -24.92
CA ALA A 319 -17.35 3.77 -25.39
C ALA A 319 -16.94 3.33 -26.80
N VAL A 320 -16.67 2.05 -26.98
CA VAL A 320 -16.22 1.46 -28.24
C VAL A 320 -16.99 0.17 -28.54
N ARG A 321 -16.84 -0.35 -29.75
CA ARG A 321 -17.46 -1.63 -30.09
C ARG A 321 -16.91 -2.75 -29.18
N GLY A 322 -17.79 -3.35 -28.40
CA GLY A 322 -17.45 -4.42 -27.45
C GLY A 322 -17.37 -3.99 -25.99
N GLY A 323 -17.55 -2.70 -25.67
CA GLY A 323 -17.60 -2.21 -24.29
C GLY A 323 -16.95 -0.85 -24.08
N TYR A 324 -16.10 -0.77 -23.06
CA TYR A 324 -15.42 0.46 -22.66
C TYR A 324 -13.91 0.25 -22.61
N THR A 325 -13.16 1.32 -22.87
CA THR A 325 -11.73 1.46 -22.59
C THR A 325 -11.50 2.69 -21.72
N PHE A 326 -10.35 2.78 -21.09
CA PHE A 326 -9.92 4.00 -20.40
C PHE A 326 -9.61 5.13 -21.39
N ASP A 327 -9.83 6.35 -20.95
CA ASP A 327 -9.25 7.51 -21.65
C ASP A 327 -7.81 7.73 -21.13
N ASN A 328 -6.85 7.31 -21.94
CA ASN A 328 -5.42 7.36 -21.58
C ASN A 328 -4.93 8.81 -21.35
N THR A 329 -5.64 9.84 -21.86
CA THR A 329 -5.28 11.23 -21.56
C THR A 329 -5.53 11.63 -20.13
N ILE A 330 -6.39 10.89 -19.42
CA ILE A 330 -6.76 11.12 -18.02
C ILE A 330 -6.02 10.16 -17.10
N PHE A 331 -5.87 8.89 -17.50
CA PHE A 331 -5.29 7.84 -16.67
C PHE A 331 -3.81 7.53 -16.99
N ALA A 332 -3.24 8.06 -18.08
CA ALA A 332 -1.80 7.93 -18.32
C ALA A 332 -1.01 8.82 -17.34
N ARG A 333 -0.04 8.21 -16.69
CA ARG A 333 1.03 8.91 -15.95
C ARG A 333 2.35 8.72 -16.65
#